data_a10220b5ec6eeb9651eae3ae7c464502
#
_entry.id   a10220b5ec6eeb9651eae3ae7c464502
#
_cell.length_a   1.000
_cell.length_b   1.000
_cell.length_c   1.000
_cell.angle_alpha   90.00
_cell.angle_beta   90.00
_cell.angle_gamma   90.00
#
_symmetry.space_group_name_H-M   'P 1'
#
loop_
_entity.id
_entity.type
_entity.pdbx_description
1 polymer ?
#
loop_
_entity_poly.entity_id
_entity_poly.type
_entity_poly.pdbx_seq_one_letter_code
_entity_poly.pdbx_strand_id
1 'polypeptide(L)'
;MKTRTWIILFVLIFIICAGSGVYYLMPGEASTHAEITSHGEVVRTVDLRIDQEFTVEQDTGYNVITIRDGKIGVTAASCPDHYCMKRGMCNSGTEIVCLPNRMTIRFLGVQEIDAVRIIF
;
A
#
# COMPACT_ATOMS: atom_id res chain seq x y z
N MET A 1 3.76 50.08 9.28
CA MET A 1 4.37 49.12 8.35
C MET A 1 4.03 49.49 6.93
N LYS A 2 5.01 49.43 6.06
CA LYS A 2 4.80 49.77 4.65
C LYS A 2 4.07 48.61 3.95
N THR A 3 3.18 48.93 3.05
CA THR A 3 2.39 47.95 2.28
C THR A 3 3.28 46.90 1.61
N ARG A 4 4.47 47.28 1.20
CA ARG A 4 5.43 46.34 0.58
C ARG A 4 5.86 45.23 1.51
N THR A 5 6.02 45.49 2.79
CA THR A 5 6.39 44.47 3.78
C THR A 5 5.28 43.44 3.95
N TRP A 6 4.03 43.89 3.97
CA TRP A 6 2.87 43.03 4.04
C TRP A 6 2.74 42.09 2.81
N ILE A 7 2.98 42.69 1.63
CA ILE A 7 2.94 41.92 0.37
C ILE A 7 4.00 40.80 0.37
N ILE A 8 5.22 41.14 0.79
CA ILE A 8 6.31 40.18 0.87
C ILE A 8 5.97 39.04 1.84
N LEU A 9 5.39 39.40 2.98
CA LEU A 9 5.02 38.45 4.01
C LEU A 9 3.94 37.48 3.50
N PHE A 10 2.89 38.00 2.82
CA PHE A 10 1.85 37.17 2.23
C PHE A 10 2.37 36.26 1.13
N VAL A 11 3.25 36.76 0.26
CA VAL A 11 3.86 35.96 -0.80
C VAL A 11 4.69 34.81 -0.20
N LEU A 12 5.42 35.09 0.85
CA LEU A 12 6.26 34.12 1.53
C LEU A 12 5.43 33.00 2.17
N ILE A 13 4.35 33.38 2.86
CA ILE A 13 3.40 32.42 3.43
C ILE A 13 2.75 31.57 2.32
N PHE A 14 2.36 32.20 1.23
CA PHE A 14 1.75 31.49 0.10
C PHE A 14 2.71 30.45 -0.51
N ILE A 15 3.98 30.82 -0.68
CA ILE A 15 4.99 29.90 -1.21
C ILE A 15 5.19 28.70 -0.26
N ILE A 16 5.26 28.94 1.04
CA ILE A 16 5.40 27.88 2.04
C ILE A 16 4.20 26.96 2.04
N CYS A 17 2.99 27.52 2.00
CA CYS A 17 1.76 26.72 1.95
C CYS A 17 1.66 25.89 0.68
N ALA A 18 1.97 26.47 -0.47
CA ALA A 18 1.96 25.78 -1.75
C ALA A 18 3.00 24.65 -1.79
N GLY A 19 4.20 24.90 -1.33
CA GLY A 19 5.26 23.90 -1.26
C GLY A 19 4.90 22.74 -0.32
N SER A 20 4.34 23.06 0.84
CA SER A 20 3.88 22.06 1.80
C SER A 20 2.74 21.21 1.21
N GLY A 21 1.78 21.85 0.55
CA GLY A 21 0.68 21.13 -0.11
C GLY A 21 1.16 20.16 -1.18
N VAL A 22 2.09 20.59 -2.01
CA VAL A 22 2.68 19.71 -3.03
C VAL A 22 3.41 18.53 -2.39
N TYR A 23 4.16 18.79 -1.32
CA TYR A 23 4.87 17.73 -0.61
C TYR A 23 3.92 16.65 -0.06
N TYR A 24 2.81 17.06 0.54
CA TYR A 24 1.83 16.11 1.08
C TYR A 24 1.01 15.39 0.01
N LEU A 25 0.82 16.00 -1.15
CA LEU A 25 0.08 15.42 -2.27
C LEU A 25 0.94 14.53 -3.16
N MET A 26 2.27 14.57 -3.03
CA MET A 26 3.14 13.67 -3.77
C MET A 26 2.82 12.22 -3.42
N PRO A 27 2.65 11.34 -4.42
CA PRO A 27 2.46 9.92 -4.15
C PRO A 27 3.69 9.39 -3.41
N GLY A 28 3.45 8.63 -2.34
CA GLY A 28 4.52 8.00 -1.58
C GLY A 28 5.32 7.04 -2.44
N GLU A 29 6.51 6.71 -1.98
CA GLU A 29 7.33 5.71 -2.65
C GLU A 29 6.60 4.37 -2.74
N ALA A 30 6.83 3.64 -3.83
CA ALA A 30 6.29 2.31 -4.00
C ALA A 30 6.77 1.40 -2.86
N SER A 31 5.87 0.60 -2.32
CA SER A 31 6.19 -0.35 -1.27
C SER A 31 7.12 -1.45 -1.80
N THR A 32 8.06 -1.89 -0.98
CA THR A 32 8.99 -2.97 -1.33
C THR A 32 8.53 -4.33 -0.81
N HIS A 33 7.61 -4.33 0.14
CA HIS A 33 7.11 -5.54 0.77
C HIS A 33 5.59 -5.47 0.92
N ALA A 34 4.97 -6.64 0.97
CA ALA A 34 3.55 -6.77 1.25
C ALA A 34 3.32 -7.84 2.32
N GLU A 35 2.35 -7.58 3.19
CA GLU A 35 1.95 -8.50 4.24
C GLU A 35 0.59 -9.09 3.89
N ILE A 36 0.52 -10.41 3.87
CA ILE A 36 -0.72 -11.12 3.59
C ILE A 36 -1.29 -11.62 4.92
N THR A 37 -2.49 -11.15 5.23
CA THR A 37 -3.20 -11.47 6.47
C THR A 37 -4.43 -12.32 6.13
N SER A 38 -4.65 -13.37 6.90
CA SER A 38 -5.82 -14.23 6.78
C SER A 38 -6.46 -14.37 8.16
N HIS A 39 -7.76 -14.07 8.25
CA HIS A 39 -8.51 -14.14 9.52
C HIS A 39 -7.86 -13.33 10.66
N GLY A 40 -7.25 -12.18 10.31
CA GLY A 40 -6.59 -11.32 11.29
C GLY A 40 -5.17 -11.73 11.67
N GLU A 41 -4.65 -12.82 11.12
CA GLU A 41 -3.30 -13.30 11.37
C GLU A 41 -2.41 -13.16 10.14
N VAL A 42 -1.17 -12.74 10.34
CA VAL A 42 -0.18 -12.64 9.27
C VAL A 42 0.22 -14.02 8.81
N VAL A 43 -0.10 -14.35 7.58
CA VAL A 43 0.22 -15.66 6.98
C VAL A 43 1.60 -15.63 6.32
N ARG A 44 1.90 -14.52 5.64
CA ARG A 44 3.14 -14.39 4.87
C ARG A 44 3.49 -12.93 4.66
N THR A 45 4.77 -12.63 4.71
CA THR A 45 5.33 -11.35 4.26
C THR A 45 6.20 -11.62 3.04
N VAL A 46 5.98 -10.90 1.95
CA VAL A 46 6.66 -11.13 0.68
C VAL A 46 7.41 -9.90 0.21
N ASP A 47 8.49 -10.13 -0.55
CA ASP A 47 9.26 -9.07 -1.19
C ASP A 47 8.73 -8.85 -2.60
N LEU A 48 8.27 -7.64 -2.90
CA LEU A 48 7.71 -7.30 -4.21
C LEU A 48 8.76 -7.24 -5.33
N ARG A 49 10.04 -7.24 -4.97
CA ARG A 49 11.13 -7.23 -5.95
C ARG A 49 11.39 -8.61 -6.55
N ILE A 50 10.84 -9.64 -5.94
CA ILE A 50 11.01 -11.03 -6.38
C ILE A 50 9.70 -11.51 -7.01
N ASP A 51 9.73 -11.84 -8.30
CA ASP A 51 8.58 -12.41 -8.98
C ASP A 51 8.24 -13.78 -8.40
N GLN A 52 6.98 -13.97 -7.99
CA GLN A 52 6.54 -15.24 -7.42
C GLN A 52 5.01 -15.35 -7.52
N GLU A 53 4.53 -16.57 -7.42
CA GLU A 53 3.10 -16.87 -7.38
C GLU A 53 2.86 -17.93 -6.31
N PHE A 54 1.85 -17.72 -5.50
CA PHE A 54 1.48 -18.69 -4.47
C PHE A 54 -0.02 -18.61 -4.19
N THR A 55 -0.56 -19.69 -3.62
CA THR A 55 -1.96 -19.79 -3.26
C THR A 55 -2.12 -19.72 -1.75
N VAL A 56 -3.02 -18.86 -1.28
CA VAL A 56 -3.44 -18.80 0.12
C VAL A 56 -4.75 -19.58 0.23
N GLU A 57 -4.70 -20.74 0.85
CA GLU A 57 -5.88 -21.58 1.07
C GLU A 57 -6.45 -21.33 2.46
N GLN A 58 -7.77 -21.32 2.52
CA GLN A 58 -8.51 -21.06 3.76
C GLN A 58 -9.75 -21.97 3.77
N ASP A 59 -10.37 -22.12 4.94
CA ASP A 59 -11.61 -22.89 5.09
C ASP A 59 -12.74 -22.38 4.20
N THR A 60 -12.76 -21.08 3.93
CA THR A 60 -13.79 -20.41 3.13
C THR A 60 -13.48 -20.39 1.63
N GLY A 61 -12.27 -20.74 1.22
CA GLY A 61 -11.86 -20.73 -0.18
C GLY A 61 -10.37 -20.46 -0.37
N TYR A 62 -10.01 -20.00 -1.56
CA TYR A 62 -8.61 -19.74 -1.90
C TYR A 62 -8.43 -18.41 -2.63
N ASN A 63 -7.20 -17.90 -2.57
CA ASN A 63 -6.75 -16.73 -3.34
C ASN A 63 -5.37 -17.04 -3.92
N VAL A 64 -5.22 -16.87 -5.23
CA VAL A 64 -3.91 -16.96 -5.90
C VAL A 64 -3.30 -15.57 -5.99
N ILE A 65 -2.15 -15.41 -5.39
CA ILE A 65 -1.45 -14.13 -5.33
C ILE A 65 -0.24 -14.20 -6.25
N THR A 66 -0.11 -13.24 -7.14
CA THR A 66 0.99 -13.15 -8.10
C THR A 66 1.77 -11.86 -7.88
N ILE A 67 3.09 -11.97 -7.83
CA ILE A 67 4.01 -10.84 -7.75
C ILE A 67 4.81 -10.81 -9.03
N ARG A 68 4.74 -9.68 -9.75
CA ARG A 68 5.44 -9.50 -11.02
C ARG A 68 5.77 -8.02 -11.23
N ASP A 69 6.99 -7.75 -11.67
CA ASP A 69 7.48 -6.39 -11.97
C ASP A 69 7.30 -5.39 -10.81
N GLY A 70 7.53 -5.85 -9.58
CA GLY A 70 7.40 -5.03 -8.38
C GLY A 70 5.97 -4.76 -7.94
N LYS A 71 4.99 -5.46 -8.52
CA LYS A 71 3.56 -5.30 -8.20
C LYS A 71 2.97 -6.61 -7.71
N ILE A 72 1.98 -6.50 -6.85
CA ILE A 72 1.25 -7.65 -6.29
C ILE A 72 -0.24 -7.52 -6.58
N GLY A 73 -0.88 -8.65 -6.83
CA GLY A 73 -2.31 -8.70 -7.03
C GLY A 73 -2.84 -10.10 -6.88
N VAL A 74 -4.16 -10.19 -6.76
CA VAL A 74 -4.88 -11.48 -6.74
C VAL A 74 -5.26 -11.80 -8.17
N THR A 75 -4.74 -12.89 -8.72
CA THR A 75 -4.98 -13.29 -10.11
C THR A 75 -6.08 -14.35 -10.25
N ALA A 76 -6.40 -15.04 -9.17
CA ALA A 76 -7.52 -15.98 -9.11
C ALA A 76 -8.03 -16.06 -7.68
N ALA A 77 -9.33 -16.28 -7.52
CA ALA A 77 -9.94 -16.40 -6.21
C ALA A 77 -11.25 -17.15 -6.31
N SER A 78 -11.65 -17.83 -5.23
CA SER A 78 -12.92 -18.52 -5.12
C SER A 78 -14.07 -17.63 -4.67
N CYS A 79 -13.78 -16.37 -4.26
CA CYS A 79 -14.83 -15.47 -3.80
C CYS A 79 -15.80 -15.11 -4.93
N PRO A 80 -17.14 -15.09 -4.68
CA PRO A 80 -18.14 -14.87 -5.72
C PRO A 80 -18.03 -13.54 -6.44
N ASP A 81 -17.70 -12.47 -5.72
CA ASP A 81 -17.68 -11.11 -6.25
C ASP A 81 -16.36 -10.74 -6.94
N HIS A 82 -15.28 -11.48 -6.68
CA HIS A 82 -13.94 -11.23 -7.21
C HIS A 82 -13.42 -9.80 -6.98
N TYR A 83 -13.85 -9.15 -5.91
CA TYR A 83 -13.41 -7.79 -5.58
C TYR A 83 -11.91 -7.68 -5.41
N CYS A 84 -11.30 -8.69 -4.81
CA CYS A 84 -9.85 -8.75 -4.63
C CYS A 84 -9.09 -8.77 -5.97
N MET A 85 -9.72 -9.25 -7.04
CA MET A 85 -9.13 -9.30 -8.38
C MET A 85 -9.34 -8.00 -9.17
N LYS A 86 -10.42 -7.27 -8.89
CA LYS A 86 -10.80 -6.07 -9.65
C LYS A 86 -9.77 -4.95 -9.57
N ARG A 87 -9.04 -4.89 -8.48
CA ARG A 87 -8.00 -3.86 -8.31
C ARG A 87 -6.80 -4.09 -9.22
N GLY A 88 -6.56 -5.33 -9.63
CA GLY A 88 -5.42 -5.69 -10.46
C GLY A 88 -4.10 -5.64 -9.71
N MET A 89 -3.01 -5.54 -10.45
CA MET A 89 -1.65 -5.49 -9.88
C MET A 89 -1.33 -4.08 -9.40
N CYS A 90 -0.85 -3.96 -8.17
CA CYS A 90 -0.47 -2.68 -7.58
C CYS A 90 0.70 -2.83 -6.60
N ASN A 91 1.37 -1.71 -6.30
CA ASN A 91 2.52 -1.69 -5.40
C ASN A 91 2.38 -0.63 -4.29
N SER A 92 1.26 0.05 -4.23
CA SER A 92 1.00 1.07 -3.22
C SER A 92 -0.50 1.35 -3.14
N GLY A 93 -0.89 2.13 -2.16
CA GLY A 93 -2.27 2.56 -1.97
C GLY A 93 -3.00 1.79 -0.90
N THR A 94 -4.31 1.68 -1.04
CA THR A 94 -5.15 0.98 -0.07
C THR A 94 -4.95 -0.53 -0.13
N GLU A 95 -5.23 -1.19 0.99
CA GLU A 95 -5.13 -2.63 1.11
C GLU A 95 -6.04 -3.35 0.10
N ILE A 96 -5.58 -4.49 -0.39
CA ILE A 96 -6.42 -5.39 -1.18
C ILE A 96 -7.14 -6.31 -0.21
N VAL A 97 -8.47 -6.29 -0.23
CA VAL A 97 -9.28 -7.04 0.73
C VAL A 97 -10.18 -8.02 0.00
N CYS A 98 -10.17 -9.28 0.45
CA CYS A 98 -11.12 -10.30 0.03
C CYS A 98 -12.01 -10.63 1.24
N LEU A 99 -13.17 -9.99 1.35
CA LEU A 99 -14.07 -10.14 2.48
C LEU A 99 -14.58 -11.58 2.69
N PRO A 100 -15.05 -12.27 1.65
CA PRO A 100 -15.52 -13.65 1.82
C PRO A 100 -14.46 -14.60 2.38
N ASN A 101 -13.21 -14.44 1.97
CA ASN A 101 -12.10 -15.26 2.44
C ASN A 101 -11.33 -14.64 3.60
N ARG A 102 -11.74 -13.44 4.06
CA ARG A 102 -11.10 -12.70 5.15
C ARG A 102 -9.59 -12.55 4.95
N MET A 103 -9.19 -12.34 3.71
CA MET A 103 -7.80 -12.13 3.33
C MET A 103 -7.55 -10.65 3.06
N THR A 104 -6.41 -10.17 3.51
CA THR A 104 -5.99 -8.79 3.29
C THR A 104 -4.54 -8.78 2.84
N ILE A 105 -4.23 -7.97 1.83
CA ILE A 105 -2.85 -7.70 1.39
C ILE A 105 -2.55 -6.26 1.74
N ARG A 106 -1.62 -6.06 2.66
CA ARG A 106 -1.22 -4.75 3.14
C ARG A 106 0.17 -4.41 2.61
N PHE A 107 0.33 -3.18 2.13
CA PHE A 107 1.62 -2.69 1.65
C PHE A 107 2.45 -2.14 2.81
N LEU A 108 3.70 -2.60 2.91
CA LEU A 108 4.64 -2.17 3.93
C LEU A 108 5.68 -1.21 3.33
N GLY A 109 5.80 -0.03 3.91
CA GLY A 109 6.88 0.89 3.58
C GLY A 109 8.19 0.47 4.25
N VAL A 110 9.31 1.00 3.75
CA VAL A 110 10.65 0.71 4.29
C VAL A 110 10.73 1.05 5.78
N GLN A 111 10.12 2.14 6.21
CA GLN A 111 10.11 2.57 7.60
C GLN A 111 9.35 1.61 8.52
N GLU A 112 8.26 1.04 8.05
CA GLU A 112 7.48 0.07 8.82
C GLU A 112 8.25 -1.23 9.04
N ILE A 113 9.02 -1.65 8.05
CA ILE A 113 9.86 -2.85 8.14
C ILE A 113 10.96 -2.66 9.18
N ASP A 114 11.60 -1.49 9.18
CA ASP A 114 12.64 -1.16 10.16
C ASP A 114 12.07 -1.11 11.58
N ALA A 115 10.87 -0.56 11.76
CA ALA A 115 10.17 -0.54 13.04
C ALA A 115 9.88 -1.97 13.55
N VAL A 116 9.44 -2.86 12.66
CA VAL A 116 9.19 -4.27 13.00
C VAL A 116 10.48 -4.98 13.40
N ARG A 117 11.59 -4.70 12.73
CA ARG A 117 12.89 -5.27 13.08
C ARG A 117 13.39 -4.82 14.46
N ILE A 118 13.11 -3.60 14.85
CA ILE A 118 13.49 -3.06 16.15
C ILE A 118 12.69 -3.73 17.29
N ILE A 119 11.43 -4.06 17.03
CA ILE A 119 10.52 -4.67 18.01
C ILE A 119 10.79 -6.18 18.16
N PHE A 120 11.20 -6.83 17.09
CA PHE A 120 11.48 -8.26 17.02
C PHE A 120 12.97 -8.54 16.82
#